data_39e8cd5482234c126eb94de5d75d4567
#
_entry.id   39e8cd5482234c126eb94de5d75d4567
#
_cell.length_a   1.000
_cell.length_b   1.000
_cell.length_c   1.000
_cell.angle_alpha   90.00
_cell.angle_beta   90.00
_cell.angle_gamma   90.00
#
_symmetry.space_group_name_H-M   'P 1'
#
loop_
_entity.id
_entity.type
_entity.pdbx_description
1 polymer ?
#
loop_
_entity_poly.entity_id
_entity_poly.type
_entity_poly.pdbx_seq_one_letter_code
_entity_poly.pdbx_strand_id
1 'polypeptide(L)'
;SRIENGAQKPGRLILEKLFERLGTENNLFNSFVSKEEMELYLEIQTLIRNVTDGDLQRIEEQIDIVDRLTKNTSELERQSLFWAKGELATQKYGNNGKAMEYLMKAIQITLPDFDGKNPLRNHLLTFDEITIINSIAVRHAENTSLLTAIQLDMWLKEYMENRVVDGRMKTAKYPMILYNLSCWFGSEHCHKEALDIANQGVDFCVKYGNLVAFPRLILNQGIASVELGQIDNAKKYLHQAVTIFETMKRMDTVEYITTWCRNEYQIEI
;
A
#
# COMPACT_ATOMS: atom_id res chain seq x y z
N SER A 1 -1.54 -30.39 7.31
CA SER A 1 -2.72 -29.72 7.94
C SER A 1 -3.99 -30.52 7.66
N ARG A 2 -5.12 -30.15 8.31
CA ARG A 2 -6.43 -30.78 8.04
C ARG A 2 -6.91 -30.53 6.60
N ILE A 3 -6.51 -29.40 6.03
CA ILE A 3 -6.82 -29.03 4.65
C ILE A 3 -6.04 -29.89 3.66
N GLU A 4 -4.74 -30.08 3.86
CA GLU A 4 -3.88 -30.93 3.01
C GLU A 4 -4.34 -32.40 2.99
N ASN A 5 -4.83 -32.88 4.11
CA ASN A 5 -5.33 -34.26 4.23
C ASN A 5 -6.80 -34.41 3.81
N GLY A 6 -7.43 -33.38 3.27
CA GLY A 6 -8.83 -33.41 2.84
C GLY A 6 -9.86 -33.52 3.94
N ALA A 7 -9.46 -33.44 5.22
CA ALA A 7 -10.33 -33.52 6.36
C ALA A 7 -11.17 -32.26 6.62
N GLN A 8 -10.81 -31.17 5.99
CA GLN A 8 -11.53 -29.90 6.08
C GLN A 8 -11.47 -29.16 4.74
N LYS A 9 -12.61 -28.68 4.24
CA LYS A 9 -12.65 -27.78 3.09
C LYS A 9 -12.15 -26.41 3.53
N PRO A 10 -11.21 -25.79 2.81
CA PRO A 10 -10.76 -24.44 3.12
C PRO A 10 -11.90 -23.43 2.83
N GLY A 11 -12.11 -22.49 3.71
CA GLY A 11 -12.96 -21.34 3.45
C GLY A 11 -12.35 -20.43 2.37
N ARG A 12 -13.16 -19.52 1.82
CA ARG A 12 -12.77 -18.68 0.69
C ARG A 12 -11.51 -17.86 0.99
N LEU A 13 -11.44 -17.22 2.15
CA LEU A 13 -10.29 -16.39 2.53
C LEU A 13 -8.97 -17.19 2.55
N ILE A 14 -9.01 -18.42 3.04
CA ILE A 14 -7.84 -19.31 3.06
C ILE A 14 -7.41 -19.67 1.63
N LEU A 15 -8.37 -19.98 0.74
CA LEU A 15 -8.10 -20.28 -0.66
C LEU A 15 -7.48 -19.09 -1.39
N GLU A 16 -8.01 -17.89 -1.19
CA GLU A 16 -7.47 -16.65 -1.78
C GLU A 16 -6.00 -16.46 -1.37
N LYS A 17 -5.69 -16.59 -0.07
CA LYS A 17 -4.31 -16.48 0.42
C LYS A 17 -3.37 -17.54 -0.16
N LEU A 18 -3.84 -18.77 -0.35
CA LEU A 18 -3.06 -19.83 -0.99
C LEU A 18 -2.76 -19.50 -2.47
N PHE A 19 -3.76 -19.05 -3.23
CA PHE A 19 -3.57 -18.69 -4.63
C PHE A 19 -2.63 -17.47 -4.78
N GLU A 20 -2.77 -16.46 -3.92
CA GLU A 20 -1.86 -15.30 -3.88
C GLU A 20 -0.40 -15.72 -3.68
N ARG A 21 -0.15 -16.63 -2.71
CA ARG A 21 1.20 -17.15 -2.45
C ARG A 21 1.78 -17.96 -3.60
N LEU A 22 0.92 -18.65 -4.34
CA LEU A 22 1.30 -19.42 -5.52
C LEU A 22 1.43 -18.54 -6.79
N GLY A 23 1.04 -17.26 -6.72
CA GLY A 23 1.06 -16.34 -7.85
C GLY A 23 0.06 -16.73 -8.94
N THR A 24 -1.00 -17.46 -8.60
CA THR A 24 -2.03 -17.91 -9.54
C THR A 24 -3.26 -17.03 -9.46
N GLU A 25 -3.92 -16.81 -10.61
CA GLU A 25 -5.18 -16.05 -10.64
C GLU A 25 -6.30 -16.83 -9.94
N ASN A 26 -7.02 -16.14 -9.05
CA ASN A 26 -8.18 -16.70 -8.36
C ASN A 26 -9.44 -16.62 -9.25
N ASN A 27 -9.45 -17.32 -10.37
CA ASN A 27 -10.59 -17.33 -11.32
C ASN A 27 -11.64 -18.41 -11.02
N LEU A 28 -11.44 -19.27 -10.03
CA LEU A 28 -12.14 -20.53 -10.00
C LEU A 28 -13.27 -20.66 -8.97
N PHE A 29 -13.39 -19.77 -7.97
CA PHE A 29 -14.36 -20.03 -6.90
C PHE A 29 -15.05 -18.78 -6.35
N ASN A 30 -16.28 -18.55 -6.82
CA ASN A 30 -17.22 -17.62 -6.19
C ASN A 30 -18.11 -18.33 -5.16
N SER A 31 -17.63 -19.39 -4.51
CA SER A 31 -18.43 -20.15 -3.55
C SER A 31 -17.99 -19.87 -2.11
N PHE A 32 -18.95 -19.59 -1.26
CA PHE A 32 -18.79 -19.51 0.19
C PHE A 32 -19.29 -20.81 0.82
N VAL A 33 -18.72 -21.16 1.96
CA VAL A 33 -19.13 -22.37 2.70
C VAL A 33 -20.45 -22.11 3.45
N SER A 34 -20.67 -20.87 3.92
CA SER A 34 -21.89 -20.44 4.60
C SER A 34 -22.30 -19.01 4.25
N LYS A 35 -23.51 -18.63 4.65
CA LYS A 35 -24.00 -17.26 4.51
C LYS A 35 -23.21 -16.29 5.40
N GLU A 36 -22.83 -16.72 6.59
CA GLU A 36 -22.06 -15.96 7.56
C GLU A 36 -20.66 -15.66 7.03
N GLU A 37 -20.03 -16.65 6.38
CA GLU A 37 -18.74 -16.45 5.71
C GLU A 37 -18.83 -15.42 4.58
N MET A 38 -19.90 -15.49 3.79
CA MET A 38 -20.15 -14.51 2.71
C MET A 38 -20.34 -13.11 3.27
N GLU A 39 -21.15 -12.94 4.32
CA GLU A 39 -21.41 -11.66 4.98
C GLU A 39 -20.10 -11.07 5.52
N LEU A 40 -19.35 -11.82 6.28
CA LEU A 40 -18.05 -11.38 6.81
C LEU A 40 -17.08 -10.99 5.70
N TYR A 41 -16.98 -11.77 4.63
CA TYR A 41 -16.13 -11.45 3.48
C TYR A 41 -16.51 -10.11 2.85
N LEU A 42 -17.79 -9.85 2.60
CA LEU A 42 -18.26 -8.60 1.99
C LEU A 42 -17.98 -7.39 2.90
N GLU A 43 -18.15 -7.55 4.21
CA GLU A 43 -17.86 -6.50 5.18
C GLU A 43 -16.34 -6.19 5.27
N ILE A 44 -15.48 -7.22 5.21
CA ILE A 44 -14.02 -7.04 5.11
C ILE A 44 -13.65 -6.31 3.81
N GLN A 45 -14.22 -6.69 2.66
CA GLN A 45 -13.95 -5.99 1.40
C GLN A 45 -14.39 -4.52 1.44
N THR A 46 -15.51 -4.24 2.10
CA THR A 46 -15.99 -2.87 2.32
C THR A 46 -15.03 -2.08 3.21
N LEU A 47 -14.53 -2.69 4.29
CA LEU A 47 -13.53 -2.08 5.16
C LEU A 47 -12.24 -1.73 4.40
N ILE A 48 -11.71 -2.67 3.61
CA ILE A 48 -10.50 -2.47 2.79
C ILE A 48 -10.71 -1.30 1.82
N ARG A 49 -11.88 -1.22 1.19
CA ARG A 49 -12.23 -0.12 0.28
C ARG A 49 -12.26 1.22 1.01
N ASN A 50 -12.96 1.31 2.14
CA ASN A 50 -13.07 2.55 2.91
C ASN A 50 -11.67 3.05 3.36
N VAL A 51 -10.77 2.16 3.77
CA VAL A 51 -9.38 2.52 4.10
C VAL A 51 -8.64 3.04 2.86
N THR A 52 -8.81 2.40 1.71
CA THR A 52 -8.17 2.81 0.45
C THR A 52 -8.68 4.18 -0.03
N ASP A 53 -9.96 4.45 0.16
CA ASP A 53 -10.61 5.72 -0.21
C ASP A 53 -10.29 6.85 0.79
N GLY A 54 -9.83 6.53 2.01
CA GLY A 54 -9.48 7.48 3.07
C GLY A 54 -10.69 8.12 3.76
N ASP A 55 -11.86 7.49 3.72
CA ASP A 55 -13.08 7.96 4.40
C ASP A 55 -13.06 7.56 5.87
N LEU A 56 -12.49 8.44 6.72
CA LEU A 56 -12.24 8.17 8.14
C LEU A 56 -13.49 7.83 8.93
N GLN A 57 -14.64 8.42 8.61
CA GLN A 57 -15.89 8.13 9.30
C GLN A 57 -16.38 6.72 8.95
N ARG A 58 -16.39 6.38 7.68
CA ARG A 58 -16.80 5.04 7.22
C ARG A 58 -15.85 3.94 7.68
N ILE A 59 -14.55 4.24 7.78
CA ILE A 59 -13.58 3.28 8.35
C ILE A 59 -13.96 2.94 9.77
N GLU A 60 -14.26 3.93 10.62
CA GLU A 60 -14.59 3.72 12.03
C GLU A 60 -15.88 2.90 12.20
N GLU A 61 -16.94 3.28 11.50
CA GLU A 61 -18.21 2.55 11.49
C GLU A 61 -18.03 1.08 11.04
N GLN A 62 -17.23 0.87 9.98
CA GLN A 62 -16.98 -0.44 9.42
C GLN A 62 -16.11 -1.33 10.31
N ILE A 63 -15.15 -0.74 11.03
CA ILE A 63 -14.37 -1.43 12.05
C ILE A 63 -15.27 -2.06 13.11
N ASP A 64 -16.29 -1.33 13.59
CA ASP A 64 -17.22 -1.82 14.60
C ASP A 64 -18.09 -2.99 14.08
N ILE A 65 -18.45 -2.96 12.79
CA ILE A 65 -19.19 -4.06 12.16
C ILE A 65 -18.33 -5.31 12.07
N VAL A 66 -17.12 -5.18 11.49
CA VAL A 66 -16.21 -6.31 11.30
C VAL A 66 -15.72 -6.87 12.63
N ASP A 67 -15.46 -6.03 13.64
CA ASP A 67 -15.06 -6.48 14.98
C ASP A 67 -16.12 -7.34 15.65
N ARG A 68 -17.40 -7.02 15.47
CA ARG A 68 -18.51 -7.83 15.97
C ARG A 68 -18.61 -9.19 15.27
N LEU A 69 -18.48 -9.19 13.94
CA LEU A 69 -18.57 -10.42 13.14
C LEU A 69 -17.38 -11.35 13.37
N THR A 70 -16.21 -10.82 13.70
CA THR A 70 -14.97 -11.60 13.88
C THR A 70 -14.73 -12.08 15.32
N LYS A 71 -15.63 -11.83 16.28
CA LYS A 71 -15.43 -12.23 17.69
C LYS A 71 -15.20 -13.73 17.91
N ASN A 72 -15.85 -14.56 17.10
CA ASN A 72 -15.81 -16.02 17.22
C ASN A 72 -15.17 -16.70 16.00
N THR A 73 -14.43 -15.95 15.19
CA THR A 73 -13.82 -16.45 13.96
C THR A 73 -12.32 -16.71 14.14
N SER A 74 -11.66 -17.14 13.07
CA SER A 74 -10.22 -17.38 13.09
C SER A 74 -9.43 -16.06 13.16
N GLU A 75 -8.20 -16.11 13.67
CA GLU A 75 -7.33 -14.92 13.69
C GLU A 75 -7.06 -14.36 12.30
N LEU A 76 -7.01 -15.22 11.27
CA LEU A 76 -6.79 -14.79 9.89
C LEU A 76 -7.85 -13.78 9.40
N GLU A 77 -9.10 -13.96 9.79
CA GLU A 77 -10.20 -13.06 9.42
C GLU A 77 -10.10 -11.70 10.13
N ARG A 78 -9.32 -11.61 11.21
CA ARG A 78 -9.04 -10.37 11.93
C ARG A 78 -7.84 -9.59 11.42
N GLN A 79 -7.09 -10.13 10.46
CA GLN A 79 -5.88 -9.49 9.93
C GLN A 79 -6.19 -8.13 9.30
N SER A 80 -7.17 -8.07 8.40
CA SER A 80 -7.61 -6.83 7.75
C SER A 80 -8.22 -5.82 8.75
N LEU A 81 -8.90 -6.33 9.80
CA LEU A 81 -9.42 -5.49 10.88
C LEU A 81 -8.28 -4.78 11.65
N PHE A 82 -7.22 -5.50 12.03
CA PHE A 82 -6.09 -4.89 12.72
C PHE A 82 -5.34 -3.91 11.82
N TRP A 83 -5.17 -4.23 10.53
CA TRP A 83 -4.60 -3.29 9.57
C TRP A 83 -5.42 -1.99 9.51
N ALA A 84 -6.75 -2.07 9.36
CA ALA A 84 -7.62 -0.90 9.31
C ALA A 84 -7.58 -0.08 10.61
N LYS A 85 -7.53 -0.74 11.78
CA LYS A 85 -7.33 -0.06 13.08
C LYS A 85 -5.99 0.68 13.13
N GLY A 86 -4.94 0.12 12.52
CA GLY A 86 -3.63 0.77 12.39
C GLY A 86 -3.69 2.04 11.53
N GLU A 87 -4.29 1.95 10.35
CA GLU A 87 -4.46 3.10 9.46
C GLU A 87 -5.31 4.21 10.11
N LEU A 88 -6.43 3.85 10.74
CA LEU A 88 -7.29 4.81 11.45
C LEU A 88 -6.55 5.49 12.62
N ALA A 89 -5.73 4.74 13.36
CA ALA A 89 -4.97 5.28 14.49
C ALA A 89 -4.03 6.41 14.07
N THR A 90 -3.43 6.32 12.88
CA THR A 90 -2.60 7.41 12.34
C THR A 90 -3.45 8.50 11.69
N GLN A 91 -4.30 8.15 10.75
CA GLN A 91 -4.97 9.13 9.88
C GLN A 91 -5.97 10.01 10.66
N LYS A 92 -6.67 9.43 11.65
CA LYS A 92 -7.67 10.17 12.45
C LYS A 92 -7.10 10.72 13.75
N TYR A 93 -6.22 9.97 14.41
CA TYR A 93 -5.79 10.29 15.77
C TYR A 93 -4.31 10.70 15.87
N GLY A 94 -3.54 10.65 14.80
CA GLY A 94 -2.10 10.96 14.79
C GLY A 94 -1.28 10.06 15.72
N ASN A 95 -1.80 8.88 16.11
CA ASN A 95 -1.18 7.99 17.08
C ASN A 95 -0.38 6.88 16.40
N ASN A 96 0.85 7.21 16.01
CA ASN A 96 1.73 6.29 15.30
C ASN A 96 2.19 5.10 16.13
N GLY A 97 2.34 5.27 17.46
CA GLY A 97 2.69 4.15 18.34
C GLY A 97 1.60 3.07 18.36
N LYS A 98 0.34 3.49 18.49
CA LYS A 98 -0.80 2.57 18.46
C LYS A 98 -1.03 1.99 17.07
N ALA A 99 -0.77 2.78 16.02
CA ALA A 99 -0.80 2.29 14.65
C ALA A 99 0.18 1.13 14.45
N MET A 100 1.44 1.30 14.86
CA MET A 100 2.46 0.26 14.77
C MET A 100 2.07 -0.99 15.57
N GLU A 101 1.49 -0.83 16.78
CA GLU A 101 1.01 -1.96 17.58
C GLU A 101 -0.05 -2.78 16.83
N TYR A 102 -1.03 -2.12 16.19
CA TYR A 102 -2.05 -2.81 15.41
C TYR A 102 -1.49 -3.45 14.15
N LEU A 103 -0.59 -2.78 13.42
CA LEU A 103 0.04 -3.33 12.23
C LEU A 103 0.90 -4.56 12.55
N MET A 104 1.64 -4.53 13.66
CA MET A 104 2.39 -5.69 14.13
C MET A 104 1.47 -6.85 14.52
N LYS A 105 0.35 -6.59 15.21
CA LYS A 105 -0.67 -7.62 15.48
C LYS A 105 -1.23 -8.21 14.18
N ALA A 106 -1.48 -7.38 13.17
CA ALA A 106 -1.99 -7.85 11.88
C ALA A 106 -1.01 -8.77 11.16
N ILE A 107 0.26 -8.36 11.05
CA ILE A 107 1.26 -9.11 10.28
C ILE A 107 1.66 -10.41 10.99
N GLN A 108 1.75 -10.42 12.31
CA GLN A 108 2.17 -11.57 13.10
C GLN A 108 1.14 -12.71 13.14
N ILE A 109 -0.09 -12.48 12.70
CA ILE A 109 -1.07 -13.56 12.49
C ILE A 109 -0.56 -14.59 11.46
N THR A 110 0.10 -14.12 10.41
CA THR A 110 0.56 -14.97 9.31
C THR A 110 2.09 -15.04 9.19
N LEU A 111 2.80 -14.07 9.74
CA LEU A 111 4.26 -14.00 9.79
C LEU A 111 4.74 -13.74 11.23
N PRO A 112 4.62 -14.72 12.14
CA PRO A 112 4.91 -14.53 13.57
C PRO A 112 6.36 -14.13 13.87
N ASP A 113 7.29 -14.51 12.99
CA ASP A 113 8.73 -14.21 13.13
C ASP A 113 9.11 -12.82 12.58
N PHE A 114 8.17 -12.08 11.98
CA PHE A 114 8.46 -10.75 11.47
C PHE A 114 8.54 -9.72 12.60
N ASP A 115 9.69 -9.07 12.70
CA ASP A 115 10.00 -8.10 13.77
C ASP A 115 9.64 -6.64 13.41
N GLY A 116 9.05 -6.42 12.24
CA GLY A 116 8.69 -5.08 11.74
C GLY A 116 9.86 -4.27 11.15
N LYS A 117 11.06 -4.83 11.06
CA LYS A 117 12.26 -4.12 10.58
C LYS A 117 13.06 -4.90 9.55
N ASN A 118 13.19 -6.20 9.75
CA ASN A 118 14.07 -7.02 8.94
C ASN A 118 13.29 -7.85 7.92
N PRO A 119 13.68 -7.82 6.62
CA PRO A 119 13.08 -8.65 5.58
C PRO A 119 13.15 -10.14 5.91
N LEU A 120 12.04 -10.86 5.70
CA LEU A 120 12.01 -12.31 5.82
C LEU A 120 12.38 -12.95 4.48
N ARG A 121 13.55 -13.57 4.42
CA ARG A 121 14.00 -14.28 3.22
C ARG A 121 13.19 -15.57 3.04
N ASN A 122 12.91 -15.92 1.78
CA ASN A 122 12.21 -17.16 1.37
C ASN A 122 10.74 -17.29 1.78
N HIS A 123 10.08 -16.23 2.20
CA HIS A 123 8.64 -16.23 2.41
C HIS A 123 7.89 -15.89 1.12
N LEU A 124 6.76 -16.56 0.90
CA LEU A 124 5.80 -16.22 -0.12
C LEU A 124 4.73 -15.31 0.54
N LEU A 125 4.65 -14.08 0.06
CA LEU A 125 3.76 -13.07 0.65
C LEU A 125 2.39 -13.06 -0.02
N THR A 126 1.36 -12.87 0.80
CA THR A 126 0.01 -12.57 0.33
C THR A 126 -0.16 -11.07 0.06
N PHE A 127 -1.27 -10.70 -0.57
CA PHE A 127 -1.62 -9.32 -0.83
C PHE A 127 -1.73 -8.48 0.46
N ASP A 128 -2.34 -9.05 1.51
CA ASP A 128 -2.48 -8.36 2.80
C ASP A 128 -1.13 -8.22 3.50
N GLU A 129 -0.27 -9.22 3.48
CA GLU A 129 1.07 -9.15 4.05
C GLU A 129 1.90 -8.03 3.40
N ILE A 130 1.88 -7.93 2.07
CA ILE A 130 2.54 -6.84 1.34
C ILE A 130 1.95 -5.49 1.74
N THR A 131 0.62 -5.39 1.87
CA THR A 131 -0.06 -4.16 2.28
C THR A 131 0.35 -3.75 3.70
N ILE A 132 0.36 -4.68 4.65
CA ILE A 132 0.69 -4.40 6.04
C ILE A 132 2.17 -4.05 6.19
N ILE A 133 3.08 -4.76 5.50
CA ILE A 133 4.52 -4.45 5.52
C ILE A 133 4.78 -3.05 4.95
N ASN A 134 4.14 -2.69 3.84
CA ASN A 134 4.22 -1.33 3.29
C ASN A 134 3.69 -0.28 4.28
N SER A 135 2.56 -0.55 4.97
CA SER A 135 2.06 0.33 6.03
C SER A 135 3.05 0.47 7.20
N ILE A 136 3.73 -0.61 7.60
CA ILE A 136 4.79 -0.59 8.62
C ILE A 136 5.98 0.26 8.13
N ALA A 137 6.39 0.12 6.88
CA ALA A 137 7.46 0.93 6.29
C ALA A 137 7.11 2.43 6.33
N VAL A 138 5.88 2.80 5.97
CA VAL A 138 5.40 4.19 6.07
C VAL A 138 5.47 4.70 7.52
N ARG A 139 5.07 3.91 8.51
CA ARG A 139 5.18 4.32 9.95
C ARG A 139 6.65 4.50 10.37
N HIS A 140 7.57 3.68 9.88
CA HIS A 140 9.00 3.89 10.12
C HIS A 140 9.49 5.20 9.49
N ALA A 141 9.12 5.49 8.26
CA ALA A 141 9.49 6.74 7.57
C ALA A 141 9.03 7.99 8.34
N GLU A 142 7.81 7.95 8.89
CA GLU A 142 7.22 9.09 9.59
C GLU A 142 7.81 9.34 10.98
N ASN A 143 8.30 8.31 11.69
CA ASN A 143 8.51 8.45 13.13
C ASN A 143 9.83 7.91 13.69
N THR A 144 10.47 6.95 13.03
CA THR A 144 11.59 6.25 13.67
C THR A 144 12.84 6.12 12.82
N SER A 145 12.73 5.65 11.58
CA SER A 145 13.88 5.36 10.74
C SER A 145 13.51 5.30 9.26
N LEU A 146 13.88 6.35 8.55
CA LEU A 146 13.73 6.38 7.09
C LEU A 146 14.53 5.25 6.42
N LEU A 147 15.69 4.93 6.95
CA LEU A 147 16.49 3.81 6.44
C LEU A 147 15.76 2.46 6.56
N THR A 148 15.08 2.20 7.68
CA THR A 148 14.28 0.98 7.85
C THR A 148 13.11 0.94 6.87
N ALA A 149 12.46 2.09 6.64
CA ALA A 149 11.39 2.21 5.66
C ALA A 149 11.87 1.87 4.23
N ILE A 150 12.98 2.47 3.81
CA ILE A 150 13.61 2.18 2.51
C ILE A 150 13.97 0.70 2.41
N GLN A 151 14.57 0.11 3.45
CA GLN A 151 14.94 -1.30 3.45
C GLN A 151 13.74 -2.23 3.27
N LEU A 152 12.62 -1.96 3.93
CA LEU A 152 11.41 -2.77 3.81
C LEU A 152 10.78 -2.65 2.43
N ASP A 153 10.60 -1.43 1.91
CA ASP A 153 9.99 -1.25 0.59
C ASP A 153 10.93 -1.66 -0.56
N MET A 154 12.26 -1.58 -0.41
CA MET A 154 13.20 -2.19 -1.35
C MET A 154 13.06 -3.71 -1.38
N TRP A 155 12.89 -4.36 -0.23
CA TRP A 155 12.58 -5.79 -0.18
C TRP A 155 11.27 -6.11 -0.89
N LEU A 156 10.18 -5.36 -0.65
CA LEU A 156 8.91 -5.55 -1.34
C LEU A 156 9.05 -5.32 -2.86
N LYS A 157 9.82 -4.31 -3.27
CA LYS A 157 10.13 -4.05 -4.69
C LYS A 157 10.81 -5.26 -5.33
N GLU A 158 11.92 -5.75 -4.74
CA GLU A 158 12.66 -6.92 -5.22
C GLU A 158 11.77 -8.18 -5.24
N TYR A 159 10.94 -8.37 -4.22
CA TYR A 159 9.99 -9.48 -4.15
C TYR A 159 9.04 -9.46 -5.36
N MET A 160 8.46 -8.30 -5.67
CA MET A 160 7.51 -8.17 -6.79
C MET A 160 8.17 -8.26 -8.17
N GLU A 161 9.46 -7.96 -8.28
CA GLU A 161 10.22 -8.06 -9.53
C GLU A 161 10.67 -9.49 -9.80
N ASN A 162 11.13 -10.20 -8.78
CA ASN A 162 11.80 -11.49 -8.91
C ASN A 162 10.89 -12.70 -8.64
N ARG A 163 9.63 -12.47 -8.24
CA ARG A 163 8.67 -13.54 -7.96
C ARG A 163 7.49 -13.50 -8.92
N VAL A 164 6.87 -14.64 -9.12
CA VAL A 164 5.56 -14.71 -9.77
C VAL A 164 4.53 -14.20 -8.78
N VAL A 165 3.98 -13.03 -9.05
CA VAL A 165 2.96 -12.36 -8.24
C VAL A 165 1.73 -12.18 -9.10
N ASP A 166 0.54 -12.35 -8.52
CA ASP A 166 -0.72 -12.09 -9.21
C ASP A 166 -0.72 -10.70 -9.86
N GLY A 167 -1.15 -10.61 -11.11
CA GLY A 167 -1.09 -9.38 -11.90
C GLY A 167 -1.88 -8.23 -11.29
N ARG A 168 -3.02 -8.53 -10.65
CA ARG A 168 -3.85 -7.51 -9.98
C ARG A 168 -3.16 -6.99 -8.72
N MET A 169 -2.56 -7.89 -7.94
CA MET A 169 -1.75 -7.53 -6.77
C MET A 169 -0.59 -6.63 -7.18
N LYS A 170 0.17 -7.02 -8.20
CA LYS A 170 1.30 -6.23 -8.70
C LYS A 170 0.84 -4.85 -9.18
N THR A 171 -0.22 -4.79 -9.98
CA THR A 171 -0.77 -3.52 -10.49
C THR A 171 -1.25 -2.60 -9.36
N ALA A 172 -1.83 -3.14 -8.31
CA ALA A 172 -2.35 -2.33 -7.20
C ALA A 172 -1.26 -1.82 -6.25
N LYS A 173 -0.23 -2.63 -5.94
CA LYS A 173 0.72 -2.33 -4.85
C LYS A 173 2.08 -1.83 -5.32
N TYR A 174 2.60 -2.35 -6.41
CA TYR A 174 3.94 -2.02 -6.87
C TYR A 174 4.14 -0.52 -7.15
N PRO A 175 3.21 0.21 -7.80
CA PRO A 175 3.36 1.65 -8.00
C PRO A 175 3.38 2.46 -6.70
N MET A 176 2.67 2.01 -5.66
CA MET A 176 2.68 2.70 -4.35
C MET A 176 4.01 2.51 -3.63
N ILE A 177 4.60 1.33 -3.70
CA ILE A 177 5.94 1.05 -3.17
C ILE A 177 6.98 1.93 -3.89
N LEU A 178 6.91 2.03 -5.22
CA LEU A 178 7.81 2.89 -5.99
C LEU A 178 7.60 4.38 -5.66
N TYR A 179 6.36 4.81 -5.45
CA TYR A 179 6.07 6.16 -4.99
C TYR A 179 6.71 6.46 -3.63
N ASN A 180 6.54 5.58 -2.65
CA ASN A 180 7.14 5.75 -1.32
C ASN A 180 8.67 5.81 -1.42
N LEU A 181 9.28 4.86 -2.12
CA LEU A 181 10.72 4.82 -2.31
C LEU A 181 11.27 6.08 -2.99
N SER A 182 10.58 6.58 -4.02
CA SER A 182 11.02 7.82 -4.69
C SER A 182 10.94 9.04 -3.77
N CYS A 183 9.91 9.13 -2.91
CA CYS A 183 9.82 10.17 -1.88
C CYS A 183 10.97 10.04 -0.87
N TRP A 184 11.21 8.84 -0.36
CA TRP A 184 12.20 8.61 0.70
C TRP A 184 13.63 8.78 0.22
N PHE A 185 13.97 8.33 -1.00
CA PHE A 185 15.27 8.64 -1.61
C PHE A 185 15.45 10.15 -1.82
N GLY A 186 14.39 10.87 -2.21
CA GLY A 186 14.42 12.33 -2.29
C GLY A 186 14.72 12.98 -0.94
N SER A 187 14.11 12.49 0.13
CA SER A 187 14.34 12.98 1.51
C SER A 187 15.76 12.69 2.02
N GLU A 188 16.40 11.62 1.55
CA GLU A 188 17.79 11.28 1.81
C GLU A 188 18.79 11.99 0.84
N HIS A 189 18.31 12.97 0.06
CA HIS A 189 19.08 13.67 -0.96
C HIS A 189 19.67 12.78 -2.07
N CYS A 190 19.17 11.55 -2.22
CA CYS A 190 19.51 10.63 -3.29
C CYS A 190 18.61 10.90 -4.52
N HIS A 191 18.71 12.12 -5.07
CA HIS A 191 17.76 12.62 -6.08
C HIS A 191 17.82 11.85 -7.40
N LYS A 192 18.96 11.27 -7.74
CA LYS A 192 19.08 10.45 -8.95
C LYS A 192 18.33 9.14 -8.79
N GLU A 193 18.50 8.46 -7.67
CA GLU A 193 17.77 7.24 -7.33
C GLU A 193 16.27 7.52 -7.22
N ALA A 194 15.89 8.66 -6.63
CA ALA A 194 14.49 9.11 -6.55
C ALA A 194 13.88 9.26 -7.94
N LEU A 195 14.60 9.90 -8.89
CA LEU A 195 14.16 10.06 -10.27
C LEU A 195 14.05 8.72 -11.00
N ASP A 196 15.06 7.84 -10.86
CA ASP A 196 15.07 6.54 -11.51
C ASP A 196 13.90 5.64 -11.03
N ILE A 197 13.62 5.63 -9.73
CA ILE A 197 12.46 4.92 -9.16
C ILE A 197 11.13 5.53 -9.63
N ALA A 198 11.03 6.87 -9.67
CA ALA A 198 9.83 7.53 -10.16
C ALA A 198 9.57 7.22 -11.65
N ASN A 199 10.62 7.21 -12.49
CA ASN A 199 10.54 6.80 -13.89
C ASN A 199 10.01 5.38 -14.04
N GLN A 200 10.58 4.43 -13.30
CA GLN A 200 10.13 3.04 -13.27
C GLN A 200 8.65 2.94 -12.89
N GLY A 201 8.20 3.72 -11.90
CA GLY A 201 6.81 3.76 -11.47
C GLY A 201 5.87 4.32 -12.51
N VAL A 202 6.24 5.41 -13.18
CA VAL A 202 5.48 6.02 -14.29
C VAL A 202 5.32 5.03 -15.44
N ASP A 203 6.41 4.40 -15.88
CA ASP A 203 6.37 3.42 -16.96
C ASP A 203 5.46 2.23 -16.63
N PHE A 204 5.51 1.77 -15.38
CA PHE A 204 4.63 0.71 -14.90
C PHE A 204 3.16 1.14 -14.90
N CYS A 205 2.84 2.34 -14.41
CA CYS A 205 1.48 2.86 -14.40
C CYS A 205 0.90 3.01 -15.82
N VAL A 206 1.69 3.51 -16.75
CA VAL A 206 1.29 3.62 -18.16
C VAL A 206 1.00 2.26 -18.76
N LYS A 207 1.86 1.27 -18.48
CA LYS A 207 1.74 -0.08 -19.03
C LYS A 207 0.53 -0.84 -18.48
N TYR A 208 0.21 -0.67 -17.20
CA TYR A 208 -0.78 -1.50 -16.49
C TYR A 208 -2.02 -0.74 -16.00
N GLY A 209 -2.11 0.57 -16.21
CA GLY A 209 -3.32 1.35 -15.98
C GLY A 209 -3.56 1.78 -14.53
N ASN A 210 -2.52 1.96 -13.70
CA ASN A 210 -2.70 2.46 -12.32
C ASN A 210 -2.72 4.00 -12.29
N LEU A 211 -3.90 4.60 -12.17
CA LEU A 211 -4.07 6.05 -12.13
C LEU A 211 -3.87 6.67 -10.74
N VAL A 212 -3.88 5.88 -9.66
CA VAL A 212 -3.78 6.41 -8.28
C VAL A 212 -2.37 6.90 -7.97
N ALA A 213 -1.36 6.10 -8.30
CA ALA A 213 0.04 6.46 -8.06
C ALA A 213 0.63 7.33 -9.19
N PHE A 214 0.08 7.26 -10.39
CA PHE A 214 0.63 7.88 -11.60
C PHE A 214 0.95 9.38 -11.45
N PRO A 215 -0.01 10.28 -11.08
CA PRO A 215 0.28 11.69 -10.96
C PRO A 215 1.26 12.02 -9.84
N ARG A 216 1.27 11.21 -8.76
CA ARG A 216 2.21 11.37 -7.65
C ARG A 216 3.64 11.02 -8.07
N LEU A 217 3.82 9.98 -8.87
CA LEU A 217 5.11 9.58 -9.42
C LEU A 217 5.64 10.64 -10.40
N ILE A 218 4.78 11.22 -11.25
CA ILE A 218 5.16 12.34 -12.12
C ILE A 218 5.57 13.57 -11.30
N LEU A 219 4.86 13.86 -10.20
CA LEU A 219 5.25 14.91 -9.26
C LEU A 219 6.66 14.67 -8.71
N ASN A 220 6.96 13.43 -8.30
CA ASN A 220 8.28 13.06 -7.79
C ASN A 220 9.37 13.18 -8.88
N GLN A 221 9.07 12.86 -10.16
CA GLN A 221 9.99 13.14 -11.27
C GLN A 221 10.29 14.65 -11.35
N GLY A 222 9.27 15.49 -11.19
CA GLY A 222 9.42 16.96 -11.20
C GLY A 222 10.31 17.43 -10.06
N ILE A 223 10.04 16.99 -8.83
CA ILE A 223 10.80 17.36 -7.63
C ILE A 223 12.26 16.93 -7.77
N ALA A 224 12.50 15.66 -8.07
CA ALA A 224 13.86 15.14 -8.25
C ALA A 224 14.62 15.85 -9.37
N SER A 225 13.94 16.27 -10.46
CA SER A 225 14.54 17.01 -11.55
C SER A 225 14.92 18.43 -11.13
N VAL A 226 14.14 19.11 -10.25
CA VAL A 226 14.52 20.41 -9.67
C VAL A 226 15.84 20.27 -8.90
N GLU A 227 15.90 19.30 -8.00
CA GLU A 227 17.07 19.06 -7.14
C GLU A 227 18.33 18.66 -7.93
N LEU A 228 18.15 18.07 -9.11
CA LEU A 228 19.23 17.76 -10.05
C LEU A 228 19.59 18.92 -11.01
N GLY A 229 18.96 20.09 -10.85
CA GLY A 229 19.20 21.25 -11.71
C GLY A 229 18.61 21.13 -13.13
N GLN A 230 17.76 20.15 -13.39
CA GLN A 230 17.12 19.87 -14.68
C GLN A 230 15.81 20.66 -14.83
N ILE A 231 15.89 21.99 -14.79
CA ILE A 231 14.73 22.88 -14.61
C ILE A 231 13.66 22.71 -15.71
N ASP A 232 14.06 22.55 -16.97
CA ASP A 232 13.09 22.40 -18.08
C ASP A 232 12.29 21.08 -17.95
N ASN A 233 12.97 19.99 -17.60
CA ASN A 233 12.31 18.73 -17.31
C ASN A 233 11.40 18.83 -16.09
N ALA A 234 11.87 19.48 -15.03
CA ALA A 234 11.10 19.70 -13.82
C ALA A 234 9.78 20.42 -14.10
N LYS A 235 9.83 21.57 -14.80
CA LYS A 235 8.61 22.31 -15.19
C LYS A 235 7.63 21.46 -15.97
N LYS A 236 8.13 20.67 -16.93
CA LYS A 236 7.30 19.76 -17.73
C LYS A 236 6.58 18.75 -16.85
N TYR A 237 7.30 18.03 -15.95
CA TYR A 237 6.72 17.01 -15.09
C TYR A 237 5.75 17.62 -14.07
N LEU A 238 6.11 18.72 -13.43
CA LEU A 238 5.26 19.41 -12.47
C LEU A 238 3.93 19.86 -13.12
N HIS A 239 4.00 20.47 -14.30
CA HIS A 239 2.79 20.85 -15.04
C HIS A 239 1.92 19.64 -15.44
N GLN A 240 2.55 18.54 -15.87
CA GLN A 240 1.81 17.31 -16.17
C GLN A 240 1.10 16.75 -14.92
N ALA A 241 1.78 16.71 -13.77
CA ALA A 241 1.18 16.23 -12.53
C ALA A 241 -0.04 17.07 -12.13
N VAL A 242 0.09 18.41 -12.15
CA VAL A 242 -0.99 19.34 -11.84
C VAL A 242 -2.18 19.14 -12.79
N THR A 243 -1.96 19.10 -14.10
CA THR A 243 -3.02 18.87 -15.09
C THR A 243 -3.79 17.55 -14.84
N ILE A 244 -3.09 16.49 -14.44
CA ILE A 244 -3.74 15.20 -14.11
C ILE A 244 -4.57 15.34 -12.84
N PHE A 245 -4.06 15.99 -11.78
CA PHE A 245 -4.81 16.22 -10.54
C PHE A 245 -6.05 17.10 -10.77
N GLU A 246 -5.97 18.11 -11.64
CA GLU A 246 -7.13 18.91 -12.07
C GLU A 246 -8.19 18.06 -12.77
N THR A 247 -7.75 17.19 -13.70
CA THR A 247 -8.63 16.24 -14.39
C THR A 247 -9.32 15.29 -13.42
N MET A 248 -8.61 14.90 -12.36
CA MET A 248 -9.14 14.08 -11.26
C MET A 248 -9.99 14.87 -10.26
N LYS A 249 -10.19 16.17 -10.45
CA LYS A 249 -10.93 17.10 -9.57
C LYS A 249 -10.35 17.17 -8.15
N ARG A 250 -9.05 17.02 -8.01
CA ARG A 250 -8.31 17.13 -6.75
C ARG A 250 -7.75 18.54 -6.58
N MET A 251 -8.63 19.52 -6.51
CA MET A 251 -8.26 20.93 -6.48
C MET A 251 -7.49 21.34 -5.23
N ASP A 252 -7.77 20.72 -4.10
CA ASP A 252 -7.00 20.82 -2.85
C ASP A 252 -5.51 20.47 -3.05
N THR A 253 -5.26 19.37 -3.76
CA THR A 253 -3.91 18.90 -4.09
C THR A 253 -3.23 19.84 -5.09
N VAL A 254 -3.95 20.35 -6.09
CA VAL A 254 -3.44 21.31 -7.07
C VAL A 254 -2.98 22.60 -6.39
N GLU A 255 -3.82 23.20 -5.53
CA GLU A 255 -3.49 24.41 -4.79
C GLU A 255 -2.26 24.21 -3.89
N TYR A 256 -2.20 23.08 -3.20
CA TYR A 256 -1.03 22.73 -2.38
C TYR A 256 0.25 22.65 -3.22
N ILE A 257 0.26 21.89 -4.33
CA ILE A 257 1.43 21.68 -5.19
C ILE A 257 1.89 23.01 -5.80
N THR A 258 0.98 23.79 -6.38
CA THR A 258 1.33 25.06 -7.04
C THR A 258 1.90 26.09 -6.05
N THR A 259 1.30 26.17 -4.85
CA THR A 259 1.79 27.04 -3.79
C THR A 259 3.17 26.60 -3.30
N TRP A 260 3.35 25.29 -3.10
CA TRP A 260 4.61 24.72 -2.65
C TRP A 260 5.74 24.92 -3.68
N CYS A 261 5.49 24.63 -4.96
CA CYS A 261 6.49 24.85 -6.03
C CYS A 261 6.92 26.32 -6.16
N ARG A 262 5.98 27.26 -5.97
CA ARG A 262 6.30 28.68 -5.99
C ARG A 262 7.17 29.08 -4.80
N ASN A 263 6.83 28.60 -3.60
CA ASN A 263 7.52 28.99 -2.38
C ASN A 263 8.92 28.36 -2.26
N GLU A 264 9.04 27.07 -2.52
CA GLU A 264 10.30 26.34 -2.32
C GLU A 264 11.25 26.45 -3.50
N TYR A 265 10.71 26.46 -4.74
CA TYR A 265 11.55 26.40 -5.94
C TYR A 265 11.46 27.62 -6.84
N GLN A 266 10.60 28.60 -6.53
CA GLN A 266 10.32 29.77 -7.38
C GLN A 266 9.87 29.35 -8.80
N ILE A 267 9.21 28.22 -8.91
CA ILE A 267 8.65 27.70 -10.16
C ILE A 267 7.15 28.00 -10.19
N GLU A 268 6.72 28.72 -11.22
CA GLU A 268 5.30 28.88 -11.55
C GLU A 268 4.85 27.73 -12.45
N ILE A 269 3.73 27.08 -12.07
CA ILE A 269 3.13 25.96 -12.77
C ILE A 269 1.70 26.32 -13.15
#